data_7b6b4e17e9565d4e57fbf0d1f9f66648
#
_entry.id   7b6b4e17e9565d4e57fbf0d1f9f66648
#
_cell.length_a   1.000
_cell.length_b   1.000
_cell.length_c   1.000
_cell.angle_alpha   90.00
_cell.angle_beta   90.00
_cell.angle_gamma   90.00
#
_symmetry.space_group_name_H-M   'P 1'
#
loop_
_entity.id
_entity.type
_entity.pdbx_description
1 polymer ?
#
loop_
_entity_poly.entity_id
_entity_poly.type
_entity_poly.pdbx_seq_one_letter_code
_entity_poly.pdbx_strand_id
1 'polypeptide(L)'
;MSHAWDKPVKLHELGRGPVQLTLAPDEAERAAVAKRLGLKSLPAFKADVTVKPWLDGAELSGRFDAVVEQVCGVTLDPFEQPVSGEVFARVVPAGSPHAASEEGGELELDPDADDPPDVLSGDAIDVSNYVVEHLSLELDPFPRKPGVTFDYQPPQQEESPFAVLKKLQEPKG
;
A
#
# COMPACT_ATOMS: atom_id res chain seq x y z
N MET A 1 11.28 3.59 15.24
CA MET A 1 10.38 2.68 15.99
C MET A 1 10.59 1.30 15.43
N SER A 2 11.05 0.36 16.24
CA SER A 2 11.21 -1.05 15.82
C SER A 2 9.83 -1.62 15.55
N HIS A 3 9.59 -2.08 14.32
CA HIS A 3 8.35 -2.75 13.99
C HIS A 3 8.42 -4.19 14.47
N ALA A 4 7.29 -4.78 14.87
CA ALA A 4 7.25 -6.16 15.40
C ALA A 4 7.80 -7.22 14.44
N TRP A 5 8.08 -6.83 13.19
CA TRP A 5 8.59 -7.68 12.12
C TRP A 5 9.64 -6.93 11.30
N ASP A 6 10.82 -6.69 11.90
CA ASP A 6 11.94 -6.02 11.23
C ASP A 6 12.88 -7.06 10.61
N LYS A 7 13.17 -6.93 9.33
CA LYS A 7 14.16 -7.73 8.60
C LYS A 7 15.15 -6.80 7.89
N PRO A 8 16.07 -6.18 8.66
CA PRO A 8 17.06 -5.28 8.09
C PRO A 8 18.14 -6.05 7.31
N VAL A 9 18.51 -5.51 6.16
CA VAL A 9 19.68 -5.91 5.37
C VAL A 9 20.62 -4.71 5.31
N LYS A 10 21.85 -4.89 5.75
CA LYS A 10 22.83 -3.81 5.73
C LYS A 10 23.50 -3.71 4.36
N LEU A 11 23.72 -2.50 3.89
CA LEU A 11 24.35 -2.26 2.58
C LEU A 11 25.72 -2.95 2.44
N HIS A 12 26.51 -3.01 3.52
CA HIS A 12 27.83 -3.68 3.47
C HIS A 12 27.73 -5.20 3.28
N GLU A 13 26.62 -5.84 3.63
CA GLU A 13 26.40 -7.28 3.43
C GLU A 13 26.29 -7.62 1.94
N LEU A 14 25.80 -6.67 1.15
CA LEU A 14 25.65 -6.81 -0.31
C LEU A 14 27.01 -6.87 -1.04
N GLY A 15 28.08 -6.45 -0.40
CA GLY A 15 29.45 -6.61 -0.95
C GLY A 15 29.86 -8.08 -1.16
N ARG A 16 29.13 -9.03 -0.57
CA ARG A 16 29.34 -10.49 -0.76
C ARG A 16 28.44 -11.10 -1.83
N GLY A 17 27.53 -10.32 -2.38
CA GLY A 17 26.57 -10.75 -3.39
C GLY A 17 25.11 -10.48 -2.99
N PRO A 18 24.16 -10.85 -3.84
CA PRO A 18 22.72 -10.69 -3.56
C PRO A 18 22.30 -11.47 -2.31
N VAL A 19 21.42 -10.87 -1.51
CA VAL A 19 20.81 -11.50 -0.34
C VAL A 19 19.38 -11.92 -0.71
N GLN A 20 19.06 -13.20 -0.52
CA GLN A 20 17.71 -13.73 -0.72
C GLN A 20 17.05 -13.93 0.64
N LEU A 21 15.82 -13.45 0.77
CA LEU A 21 15.02 -13.51 1.98
C LEU A 21 13.66 -14.15 1.68
N THR A 22 13.31 -15.15 2.48
CA THR A 22 11.93 -15.62 2.58
C THR A 22 11.35 -15.06 3.88
N LEU A 23 10.35 -14.21 3.77
CA LEU A 23 9.69 -13.55 4.86
C LEU A 23 8.36 -14.26 5.13
N ALA A 24 8.22 -14.83 6.32
CA ALA A 24 7.00 -15.51 6.75
C ALA A 24 6.74 -15.10 8.22
N PRO A 25 6.01 -13.99 8.43
CA PRO A 25 5.71 -13.50 9.78
C PRO A 25 4.90 -14.51 10.58
N ASP A 26 5.19 -14.60 11.87
CA ASP A 26 4.39 -15.38 12.80
C ASP A 26 3.01 -14.74 13.05
N GLU A 27 2.18 -15.36 13.89
CA GLU A 27 0.82 -14.89 14.17
C GLU A 27 0.82 -13.49 14.84
N ALA A 28 1.74 -13.24 15.76
CA ALA A 28 1.82 -11.96 16.46
C ALA A 28 2.31 -10.84 15.52
N GLU A 29 3.28 -11.15 14.66
CA GLU A 29 3.80 -10.27 13.63
C GLU A 29 2.71 -9.94 12.60
N ARG A 30 1.95 -10.95 12.13
CA ARG A 30 0.80 -10.72 11.22
C ARG A 30 -0.28 -9.86 11.86
N ALA A 31 -0.58 -10.07 13.15
CA ALA A 31 -1.54 -9.23 13.87
C ALA A 31 -1.09 -7.77 13.96
N ALA A 32 0.22 -7.53 14.16
CA ALA A 32 0.78 -6.18 14.16
C ALA A 32 0.69 -5.51 12.77
N VAL A 33 0.99 -6.25 11.69
CA VAL A 33 0.84 -5.77 10.31
C VAL A 33 -0.63 -5.48 10.00
N ALA A 34 -1.55 -6.39 10.35
CA ALA A 34 -2.99 -6.19 10.15
C ALA A 34 -3.49 -4.90 10.83
N LYS A 35 -3.07 -4.68 12.08
CA LYS A 35 -3.40 -3.46 12.82
C LYS A 35 -2.86 -2.19 12.13
N ARG A 36 -1.62 -2.23 11.64
CA ARG A 36 -1.00 -1.11 10.90
C ARG A 36 -1.77 -0.77 9.63
N LEU A 37 -2.24 -1.80 8.90
CA LEU A 37 -2.97 -1.65 7.64
C LEU A 37 -4.48 -1.45 7.80
N GLY A 38 -5.00 -1.45 9.05
CA GLY A 38 -6.44 -1.33 9.29
C GLY A 38 -7.26 -2.54 8.85
N LEU A 39 -6.63 -3.71 8.70
CA LEU A 39 -7.28 -4.96 8.37
C LEU A 39 -7.94 -5.57 9.61
N LYS A 40 -8.97 -6.36 9.41
CA LYS A 40 -9.60 -7.16 10.46
C LYS A 40 -8.64 -8.22 11.00
N SER A 41 -7.99 -8.94 10.07
CA SER A 41 -6.91 -9.89 10.34
C SER A 41 -6.07 -10.12 9.08
N LEU A 42 -4.92 -10.80 9.24
CA LEU A 42 -4.02 -11.22 8.18
C LEU A 42 -3.72 -12.72 8.36
N PRO A 43 -4.64 -13.61 7.92
CA PRO A 43 -4.54 -15.05 8.12
C PRO A 43 -3.25 -15.67 7.56
N ALA A 44 -2.79 -15.20 6.40
CA ALA A 44 -1.57 -15.66 5.77
C ALA A 44 -0.80 -14.49 5.16
N PHE A 45 0.54 -14.55 5.24
CA PHE A 45 1.43 -13.61 4.59
C PHE A 45 2.80 -14.25 4.37
N LYS A 46 3.29 -14.21 3.17
CA LYS A 46 4.62 -14.68 2.79
C LYS A 46 5.16 -13.79 1.68
N ALA A 47 6.46 -13.54 1.71
CA ALA A 47 7.16 -12.87 0.62
C ALA A 47 8.52 -13.51 0.37
N ASP A 48 8.93 -13.54 -0.89
CA ASP A 48 10.27 -13.94 -1.33
C ASP A 48 10.89 -12.72 -2.02
N VAL A 49 11.94 -12.16 -1.42
CA VAL A 49 12.59 -10.92 -1.86
C VAL A 49 14.07 -11.14 -2.06
N THR A 50 14.61 -10.61 -3.14
CA THR A 50 16.05 -10.54 -3.40
C THR A 50 16.50 -9.09 -3.30
N VAL A 51 17.54 -8.85 -2.53
CA VAL A 51 18.21 -7.56 -2.41
C VAL A 51 19.57 -7.69 -3.08
N LYS A 52 19.84 -6.89 -4.09
CA LYS A 52 21.11 -6.91 -4.84
C LYS A 52 21.77 -5.54 -4.82
N PRO A 53 23.11 -5.45 -4.96
CA PRO A 53 23.79 -4.17 -5.13
C PRO A 53 23.24 -3.42 -6.36
N TRP A 54 23.01 -2.13 -6.22
CA TRP A 54 22.64 -1.25 -7.32
C TRP A 54 23.24 0.14 -7.06
N LEU A 55 24.09 0.61 -7.97
CA LEU A 55 24.87 1.83 -7.78
C LEU A 55 25.64 1.80 -6.44
N ASP A 56 25.51 2.84 -5.63
CA ASP A 56 26.04 2.92 -4.26
C ASP A 56 25.03 2.47 -3.18
N GLY A 57 23.89 1.94 -3.60
CA GLY A 57 22.82 1.43 -2.76
C GLY A 57 22.37 0.00 -3.12
N ALA A 58 21.09 -0.22 -3.21
CA ALA A 58 20.53 -1.52 -3.50
C ALA A 58 19.22 -1.46 -4.32
N GLU A 59 18.93 -2.57 -4.98
CA GLU A 59 17.64 -2.84 -5.61
C GLU A 59 16.98 -4.03 -4.93
N LEU A 60 15.73 -3.85 -4.52
CA LEU A 60 14.87 -4.89 -3.99
C LEU A 60 13.94 -5.36 -5.09
N SER A 61 13.81 -6.67 -5.26
CA SER A 61 12.85 -7.26 -6.18
C SER A 61 12.30 -8.55 -5.61
N GLY A 62 11.01 -8.80 -5.77
CA GLY A 62 10.38 -10.00 -5.24
C GLY A 62 8.89 -10.02 -5.45
N ARG A 63 8.22 -10.89 -4.71
CA ARG A 63 6.78 -11.04 -4.71
C ARG A 63 6.27 -11.43 -3.34
N PHE A 64 5.00 -11.16 -3.10
CA PHE A 64 4.31 -11.61 -1.90
C PHE A 64 2.96 -12.22 -2.23
N ASP A 65 2.52 -13.09 -1.34
CA ASP A 65 1.18 -13.68 -1.30
C ASP A 65 0.61 -13.48 0.11
N ALA A 66 -0.62 -13.04 0.20
CA ALA A 66 -1.32 -12.80 1.45
C ALA A 66 -2.78 -13.26 1.37
N VAL A 67 -3.37 -13.54 2.52
CA VAL A 67 -4.82 -13.61 2.69
C VAL A 67 -5.18 -12.54 3.70
N VAL A 68 -6.01 -11.59 3.30
CA VAL A 68 -6.44 -10.46 4.13
C VAL A 68 -7.92 -10.59 4.47
N GLU A 69 -8.28 -10.27 5.70
CA GLU A 69 -9.68 -10.15 6.13
C GLU A 69 -10.05 -8.67 6.21
N GLN A 70 -11.00 -8.25 5.37
CA GLN A 70 -11.52 -6.91 5.31
C GLN A 70 -13.03 -6.89 5.62
N VAL A 71 -13.58 -5.71 5.86
CA VAL A 71 -15.02 -5.53 6.07
C VAL A 71 -15.64 -5.01 4.78
N CYS A 72 -16.67 -5.70 4.27
CA CYS A 72 -17.39 -5.28 3.08
C CYS A 72 -18.04 -3.91 3.29
N GLY A 73 -17.76 -2.95 2.41
CA GLY A 73 -18.32 -1.61 2.48
C GLY A 73 -19.83 -1.53 2.24
N VAL A 74 -20.45 -2.63 1.76
CA VAL A 74 -21.90 -2.68 1.48
C VAL A 74 -22.66 -3.40 2.59
N THR A 75 -22.20 -4.60 3.00
CA THR A 75 -22.91 -5.43 3.98
C THR A 75 -22.37 -5.31 5.39
N LEU A 76 -21.20 -4.72 5.56
CA LEU A 76 -20.44 -4.65 6.82
C LEU A 76 -20.01 -6.02 7.37
N ASP A 77 -20.14 -7.07 6.58
CA ASP A 77 -19.67 -8.40 6.94
C ASP A 77 -18.14 -8.50 6.72
N PRO A 78 -17.42 -9.21 7.59
CA PRO A 78 -16.04 -9.57 7.33
C PRO A 78 -15.96 -10.61 6.20
N PHE A 79 -14.91 -10.55 5.40
CA PHE A 79 -14.62 -11.55 4.38
C PHE A 79 -13.11 -11.61 4.11
N GLU A 80 -12.66 -12.78 3.75
CA GLU A 80 -11.27 -13.02 3.36
C GLU A 80 -11.11 -12.94 1.85
N GLN A 81 -9.97 -12.39 1.42
CA GLN A 81 -9.58 -12.40 0.02
C GLN A 81 -8.08 -12.63 -0.14
N PRO A 82 -7.67 -13.38 -1.18
CA PRO A 82 -6.26 -13.49 -1.53
C PRO A 82 -5.79 -12.19 -2.18
N VAL A 83 -4.58 -11.76 -1.82
CA VAL A 83 -3.89 -10.61 -2.40
C VAL A 83 -2.47 -11.03 -2.72
N SER A 84 -2.00 -10.72 -3.91
CA SER A 84 -0.62 -10.98 -4.31
C SER A 84 -0.10 -9.79 -5.10
N GLY A 85 1.20 -9.56 -5.04
CA GLY A 85 1.83 -8.47 -5.77
C GLY A 85 3.33 -8.64 -5.88
N GLU A 86 3.93 -7.75 -6.65
CA GLU A 86 5.36 -7.65 -6.80
C GLU A 86 5.92 -6.61 -5.84
N VAL A 87 7.15 -6.82 -5.39
CA VAL A 87 7.92 -5.87 -4.60
C VAL A 87 9.05 -5.37 -5.49
N PHE A 88 9.13 -4.07 -5.69
CA PHE A 88 10.23 -3.45 -6.38
C PHE A 88 10.55 -2.09 -5.76
N ALA A 89 11.80 -1.89 -5.38
CA ALA A 89 12.29 -0.61 -4.89
C ALA A 89 13.77 -0.47 -5.19
N ARG A 90 14.23 0.76 -5.36
CA ARG A 90 15.64 1.12 -5.42
C ARG A 90 15.94 2.09 -4.29
N VAL A 91 17.02 1.88 -3.61
CA VAL A 91 17.41 2.67 -2.44
C VAL A 91 18.85 3.11 -2.55
N VAL A 92 19.14 4.31 -2.08
CA VAL A 92 20.51 4.85 -2.01
C VAL A 92 20.77 5.44 -0.63
N PRO A 93 22.03 5.47 -0.16
CA PRO A 93 22.36 6.09 1.11
C PRO A 93 22.14 7.60 1.10
N ALA A 94 21.96 8.20 2.26
CA ALA A 94 21.91 9.65 2.40
C ALA A 94 23.20 10.29 1.87
N GLY A 95 23.06 11.32 1.04
CA GLY A 95 24.20 11.97 0.38
C GLY A 95 24.72 11.27 -0.88
N SER A 96 24.03 10.24 -1.36
CA SER A 96 24.29 9.66 -2.68
C SER A 96 24.16 10.68 -3.80
N PRO A 97 25.06 10.71 -4.80
CA PRO A 97 24.88 11.53 -5.98
C PRO A 97 23.70 11.10 -6.87
N HIS A 98 23.13 9.93 -6.57
CA HIS A 98 21.98 9.35 -7.28
C HIS A 98 20.64 9.61 -6.56
N ALA A 99 20.67 10.22 -5.37
CA ALA A 99 19.46 10.66 -4.70
C ALA A 99 18.76 11.76 -5.51
N ALA A 100 17.43 11.80 -5.47
CA ALA A 100 16.70 12.92 -6.06
C ALA A 100 17.18 14.24 -5.45
N SER A 101 17.48 15.24 -6.28
CA SER A 101 17.92 16.56 -5.80
C SER A 101 16.76 17.23 -5.09
N GLU A 102 16.92 17.53 -3.81
CA GLU A 102 15.98 18.37 -3.03
C GLU A 102 16.06 19.86 -3.42
N GLU A 103 16.99 20.23 -4.33
CA GLU A 103 17.10 21.60 -4.79
C GLU A 103 15.91 21.92 -5.68
N GLY A 104 15.04 22.79 -5.13
CA GLY A 104 13.77 23.26 -5.67
C GLY A 104 13.84 23.93 -7.06
N GLY A 105 14.16 23.16 -8.07
CA GLY A 105 13.88 23.45 -9.46
C GLY A 105 12.56 22.79 -9.85
N GLU A 106 11.82 23.37 -10.78
CA GLU A 106 10.74 22.68 -11.46
C GLU A 106 11.32 21.37 -12.01
N LEU A 107 10.99 20.25 -11.35
CA LEU A 107 11.24 18.92 -11.89
C LEU A 107 10.38 18.85 -13.16
N GLU A 108 11.01 18.95 -14.32
CA GLU A 108 10.40 18.41 -15.53
C GLU A 108 10.23 16.91 -15.29
N LEU A 109 9.05 16.54 -14.77
CA LEU A 109 8.68 15.15 -14.60
C LEU A 109 8.49 14.57 -15.99
N ASP A 110 9.52 13.91 -16.50
CA ASP A 110 9.38 13.05 -17.66
C ASP A 110 8.54 11.84 -17.21
N PRO A 111 7.31 11.69 -17.71
CA PRO A 111 6.44 10.57 -17.31
C PRO A 111 7.00 9.20 -17.70
N ASP A 112 7.99 9.15 -18.58
CA ASP A 112 8.67 7.94 -19.04
C ASP A 112 10.00 7.69 -18.29
N ALA A 113 10.40 8.57 -17.37
CA ALA A 113 11.59 8.35 -16.54
C ALA A 113 11.30 7.36 -15.41
N ASP A 114 12.30 6.52 -15.10
CA ASP A 114 12.26 5.66 -13.92
C ASP A 114 12.06 6.49 -12.64
N ASP A 115 11.28 5.97 -11.69
CA ASP A 115 11.12 6.60 -10.38
C ASP A 115 12.49 6.77 -9.69
N PRO A 116 12.72 7.93 -9.05
CA PRO A 116 13.95 8.15 -8.32
C PRO A 116 14.07 7.16 -7.16
N PRO A 117 15.31 6.75 -6.80
CA PRO A 117 15.51 5.85 -5.68
C PRO A 117 15.17 6.52 -4.34
N ASP A 118 14.68 5.72 -3.39
CA ASP A 118 14.46 6.15 -2.02
C ASP A 118 15.77 6.44 -1.30
N VAL A 119 15.78 7.44 -0.43
CA VAL A 119 16.96 7.78 0.38
C VAL A 119 16.86 7.12 1.75
N LEU A 120 17.84 6.27 2.06
CA LEU A 120 17.92 5.59 3.34
C LEU A 120 18.34 6.56 4.46
N SER A 121 17.66 6.49 5.59
CA SER A 121 18.02 7.26 6.79
C SER A 121 19.23 6.68 7.55
N GLY A 122 19.76 5.54 7.11
CA GLY A 122 20.89 4.82 7.75
C GLY A 122 21.59 3.90 6.77
N ASP A 123 22.24 2.84 7.29
CA ASP A 123 23.01 1.86 6.54
C ASP A 123 22.26 0.54 6.29
N ALA A 124 21.02 0.43 6.74
CA ALA A 124 20.20 -0.77 6.65
C ALA A 124 18.88 -0.50 5.94
N ILE A 125 18.48 -1.48 5.14
CA ILE A 125 17.21 -1.51 4.41
C ILE A 125 16.25 -2.37 5.22
N ASP A 126 15.13 -1.83 5.66
CA ASP A 126 14.06 -2.63 6.27
C ASP A 126 13.21 -3.27 5.17
N VAL A 127 13.60 -4.48 4.76
CA VAL A 127 12.93 -5.22 3.68
C VAL A 127 11.48 -5.53 4.03
N SER A 128 11.18 -5.81 5.30
CA SER A 128 9.81 -6.08 5.75
C SER A 128 8.91 -4.87 5.58
N ASN A 129 9.41 -3.66 5.82
CA ASN A 129 8.64 -2.44 5.60
C ASN A 129 8.25 -2.26 4.13
N TYR A 130 9.19 -2.46 3.20
CA TYR A 130 8.89 -2.40 1.75
C TYR A 130 7.84 -3.42 1.33
N VAL A 131 7.91 -4.65 1.85
CA VAL A 131 6.89 -5.68 1.56
C VAL A 131 5.52 -5.28 2.09
N VAL A 132 5.44 -4.71 3.29
CA VAL A 132 4.17 -4.23 3.86
C VAL A 132 3.61 -3.03 3.10
N GLU A 133 4.48 -2.13 2.64
CA GLU A 133 4.07 -0.99 1.80
C GLU A 133 3.47 -1.47 0.48
N HIS A 134 4.12 -2.41 -0.22
CA HIS A 134 3.57 -2.98 -1.45
C HIS A 134 2.27 -3.73 -1.21
N LEU A 135 2.15 -4.49 -0.09
CA LEU A 135 0.86 -5.08 0.28
C LEU A 135 -0.22 -3.99 0.44
N SER A 136 0.12 -2.85 1.06
CA SER A 136 -0.86 -1.77 1.25
C SER A 136 -1.36 -1.16 -0.05
N LEU A 137 -0.52 -1.13 -1.10
CA LEU A 137 -0.89 -0.62 -2.43
C LEU A 137 -1.83 -1.56 -3.18
N GLU A 138 -1.77 -2.87 -2.89
CA GLU A 138 -2.64 -3.87 -3.50
C GLU A 138 -3.98 -4.06 -2.77
N LEU A 139 -4.16 -3.41 -1.61
CA LEU A 139 -5.42 -3.48 -0.89
C LEU A 139 -6.51 -2.64 -1.58
N ASP A 140 -7.69 -3.23 -1.76
CA ASP A 140 -8.85 -2.47 -2.21
C ASP A 140 -9.28 -1.47 -1.10
N PRO A 141 -9.27 -0.15 -1.36
CA PRO A 141 -9.71 0.84 -0.39
C PRO A 141 -11.23 0.81 -0.13
N PHE A 142 -11.99 0.15 -1.02
CA PHE A 142 -13.45 0.01 -0.91
C PHE A 142 -13.86 -1.46 -1.08
N PRO A 143 -13.42 -2.35 -0.17
CA PRO A 143 -13.56 -3.78 -0.35
C PRO A 143 -15.02 -4.20 -0.41
N ARG A 144 -15.33 -5.08 -1.35
CA ARG A 144 -16.66 -5.65 -1.52
C ARG A 144 -16.59 -7.16 -1.56
N LYS A 145 -17.42 -7.78 -0.73
CA LYS A 145 -17.57 -9.24 -0.75
C LYS A 145 -18.05 -9.68 -2.13
N PRO A 146 -17.49 -10.74 -2.72
CA PRO A 146 -17.94 -11.25 -4.02
C PRO A 146 -19.44 -11.53 -4.04
N GLY A 147 -20.10 -11.12 -5.12
CA GLY A 147 -21.55 -11.32 -5.33
C GLY A 147 -22.46 -10.31 -4.63
N VAL A 148 -21.90 -9.33 -3.91
CA VAL A 148 -22.70 -8.25 -3.29
C VAL A 148 -22.89 -7.12 -4.28
N THR A 149 -24.15 -6.73 -4.49
CA THR A 149 -24.54 -5.55 -5.24
C THR A 149 -25.10 -4.48 -4.30
N PHE A 150 -24.74 -3.23 -4.55
CA PHE A 150 -25.31 -2.10 -3.83
C PHE A 150 -26.63 -1.71 -4.48
N ASP A 151 -27.76 -1.99 -3.81
CA ASP A 151 -29.08 -1.55 -4.24
C ASP A 151 -29.46 -0.29 -3.44
N TYR A 152 -29.23 0.86 -4.06
CA TYR A 152 -29.61 2.13 -3.49
C TYR A 152 -31.05 2.48 -3.90
N GLN A 153 -31.97 2.40 -2.96
CA GLN A 153 -33.30 3.00 -3.10
C GLN A 153 -33.21 4.40 -2.48
N PRO A 154 -33.28 5.46 -3.30
CA PRO A 154 -33.33 6.82 -2.77
C PRO A 154 -34.53 6.94 -1.84
N PRO A 155 -34.39 7.57 -0.66
CA PRO A 155 -35.54 7.83 0.19
C PRO A 155 -36.58 8.56 -0.64
N GLN A 156 -37.86 8.12 -0.54
CA GLN A 156 -38.95 8.84 -1.17
C GLN A 156 -38.83 10.29 -0.74
N GLN A 157 -38.67 11.19 -1.71
CA GLN A 157 -38.58 12.61 -1.41
C GLN A 157 -39.89 12.97 -0.70
N GLU A 158 -39.82 13.13 0.61
CA GLU A 158 -40.84 13.91 1.31
C GLU A 158 -40.92 15.24 0.58
N GLU A 159 -42.14 15.63 0.18
CA GLU A 159 -42.33 16.87 -0.57
C GLU A 159 -41.59 17.99 0.18
N SER A 160 -40.58 18.55 -0.44
CA SER A 160 -39.83 19.66 0.14
C SER A 160 -40.81 20.70 0.65
N PRO A 161 -40.63 21.27 1.85
CA PRO A 161 -41.45 22.40 2.33
C PRO A 161 -41.54 23.55 1.31
N PHE A 162 -40.62 23.60 0.37
CA PHE A 162 -40.56 24.56 -0.74
C PHE A 162 -41.32 24.11 -1.99
N ALA A 163 -41.91 22.91 -2.03
CA ALA A 163 -42.73 22.46 -3.16
C ALA A 163 -43.96 23.38 -3.37
N VAL A 164 -44.43 24.02 -2.31
CA VAL A 164 -45.51 25.03 -2.37
C VAL A 164 -45.09 26.25 -3.20
N LEU A 165 -43.81 26.63 -3.21
CA LEU A 165 -43.31 27.77 -3.99
C LEU A 165 -43.28 27.48 -5.50
N LYS A 166 -43.17 26.24 -5.93
CA LYS A 166 -43.27 25.86 -7.35
C LYS A 166 -44.65 26.12 -7.90
N LYS A 167 -45.70 25.96 -7.09
CA LYS A 167 -47.10 26.24 -7.47
C LYS A 167 -47.40 27.74 -7.64
N LEU A 168 -46.54 28.61 -7.05
CA LEU A 168 -46.70 30.06 -7.18
C LEU A 168 -46.00 30.63 -8.43
N GLN A 169 -45.18 29.84 -9.12
CA GLN A 169 -44.46 30.26 -10.33
C GLN A 169 -45.20 29.88 -11.63
N GLU A 170 -46.32 29.14 -11.58
CA GLU A 170 -47.14 28.92 -12.77
C GLU A 170 -47.95 30.19 -13.06
N PRO A 171 -47.68 30.88 -14.18
CA PRO A 171 -48.51 32.04 -14.59
C PRO A 171 -49.91 31.54 -14.90
N LYS A 172 -50.91 32.09 -14.20
CA LYS A 172 -52.33 31.91 -14.59
C LYS A 172 -52.47 32.49 -15.98
N GLY A 173 -52.58 31.62 -17.01
CA GLY A 173 -53.08 31.96 -18.32
C GLY A 173 -54.57 32.12 -18.33
#